data_12efc65f57954ddded35e3f8ff6fa8ae
#
_entry.id   12efc65f57954ddded35e3f8ff6fa8ae
#
_cell.length_a   1.000
_cell.length_b   1.000
_cell.length_c   1.000
_cell.angle_alpha   90.00
_cell.angle_beta   90.00
_cell.angle_gamma   90.00
#
_symmetry.space_group_name_H-M   'P 1'
#
loop_
_entity.id
_entity.type
_entity.pdbx_description
1 polymer ?
#
loop_
_entity_poly.entity_id
_entity_poly.type
_entity_poly.pdbx_seq_one_letter_code
_entity_poly.pdbx_strand_id
1 'polypeptide(L)'
;MIDTHCHLDYLDDPASARGELGLSGMVCIGASLEHARNAVALAERFPDVWATVGLHPTDTAEDGPELRAELEALAQHPRVVGIGESGLDDYWDDTRRAAQVSAFEWQLELARRTGKPLVIHVRDKAGQDSAQRGVIDVLQGWPDVPVILHCFSGHPGLLAYGLERGAYFGFAGNTTYKNAQAIQAAARQVPQDRLLVETDAPFLTPVPKRGQPNRPGYVRHTLDFIAALRGLEAAELEQVTDANARRVYRLPDREQQHTSSASEREGHAATTNPGA
;
A
#
# COMPACT_ATOMS: atom_id res chain seq x y z
N MET A 1 -12.40 -8.68 -0.44
CA MET A 1 -11.83 -7.34 -0.11
C MET A 1 -10.31 -7.41 -0.17
N ILE A 2 -9.67 -6.39 -0.71
CA ILE A 2 -8.20 -6.28 -0.81
C ILE A 2 -7.72 -5.26 0.23
N ASP A 3 -6.75 -5.66 1.07
CA ASP A 3 -5.98 -4.74 1.89
C ASP A 3 -4.84 -4.17 1.05
N THR A 4 -4.91 -2.88 0.72
CA THR A 4 -3.99 -2.28 -0.25
C THR A 4 -2.65 -1.86 0.34
N HIS A 5 -2.46 -1.95 1.66
CA HIS A 5 -1.22 -1.59 2.33
C HIS A 5 -1.14 -2.24 3.73
N CYS A 6 -0.26 -3.21 3.89
CA CYS A 6 0.07 -3.82 5.18
C CYS A 6 1.54 -4.24 5.22
N HIS A 7 2.12 -4.26 6.41
CA HIS A 7 3.46 -4.79 6.67
C HIS A 7 3.33 -6.23 7.19
N LEU A 8 3.00 -7.15 6.29
CA LEU A 8 2.70 -8.54 6.62
C LEU A 8 3.92 -9.26 7.25
N ASP A 9 5.13 -8.86 6.87
CA ASP A 9 6.40 -9.35 7.38
C ASP A 9 6.72 -8.89 8.82
N TYR A 10 5.99 -7.90 9.36
CA TYR A 10 6.09 -7.47 10.76
C TYR A 10 5.22 -8.30 11.70
N LEU A 11 4.36 -9.15 11.17
CA LEU A 11 3.46 -9.98 11.96
C LEU A 11 4.13 -11.30 12.36
N ASP A 12 3.89 -11.75 13.59
CA ASP A 12 4.46 -13.02 14.11
C ASP A 12 4.01 -14.24 13.28
N ASP A 13 2.80 -14.23 12.74
CA ASP A 13 2.25 -15.28 11.90
C ASP A 13 1.56 -14.73 10.64
N PRO A 14 2.35 -14.43 9.59
CA PRO A 14 1.81 -13.96 8.30
C PRO A 14 0.81 -14.91 7.67
N ALA A 15 0.99 -16.21 7.83
CA ALA A 15 0.12 -17.22 7.23
C ALA A 15 -1.29 -17.21 7.86
N SER A 16 -1.38 -17.07 9.17
CA SER A 16 -2.66 -16.94 9.88
C SER A 16 -3.33 -15.60 9.55
N ALA A 17 -2.58 -14.50 9.54
CA ALA A 17 -3.11 -13.17 9.27
C ALA A 17 -3.75 -13.07 7.87
N ARG A 18 -3.14 -13.70 6.86
CA ARG A 18 -3.67 -13.73 5.49
C ARG A 18 -4.95 -14.58 5.37
N GLY A 19 -5.11 -15.60 6.19
CA GLY A 19 -6.28 -16.51 6.19
C GLY A 19 -7.55 -15.92 6.79
N GLU A 20 -7.56 -14.65 7.18
CA GLU A 20 -8.71 -14.02 7.81
C GLU A 20 -9.90 -13.87 6.87
N LEU A 21 -11.10 -14.07 7.41
CA LEU A 21 -12.34 -14.07 6.65
C LEU A 21 -12.57 -12.75 5.90
N GLY A 22 -12.96 -12.86 4.63
CA GLY A 22 -13.35 -11.72 3.78
C GLY A 22 -12.19 -11.07 3.01
N LEU A 23 -10.93 -11.48 3.24
CA LEU A 23 -9.82 -11.05 2.41
C LEU A 23 -9.78 -11.85 1.10
N SER A 24 -9.56 -11.15 0.00
CA SER A 24 -9.33 -11.72 -1.34
C SER A 24 -7.91 -11.42 -1.84
N GLY A 25 -7.15 -10.64 -1.09
CA GLY A 25 -5.77 -10.32 -1.37
C GLY A 25 -5.24 -9.20 -0.51
N MET A 26 -3.92 -9.02 -0.53
CA MET A 26 -3.24 -7.96 0.19
C MET A 26 -1.94 -7.56 -0.50
N VAL A 27 -1.53 -6.31 -0.28
CA VAL A 27 -0.26 -5.77 -0.76
C VAL A 27 0.67 -5.59 0.44
N CYS A 28 1.72 -6.40 0.49
CA CYS A 28 2.77 -6.33 1.51
C CYS A 28 3.81 -5.29 1.10
N ILE A 29 4.12 -4.37 2.01
CA ILE A 29 4.92 -3.19 1.73
C ILE A 29 6.38 -3.39 2.10
N GLY A 30 7.28 -3.22 1.12
CA GLY A 30 8.72 -3.28 1.33
C GLY A 30 9.33 -1.90 1.57
N ALA A 31 9.37 -1.45 2.84
CA ALA A 31 9.80 -0.12 3.23
C ALA A 31 11.34 0.05 3.32
N SER A 32 12.10 -1.04 3.30
CA SER A 32 13.57 -1.08 3.24
C SER A 32 14.01 -2.26 2.37
N LEU A 33 15.31 -2.41 2.11
CA LEU A 33 15.80 -3.55 1.33
C LEU A 33 15.46 -4.90 1.99
N GLU A 34 15.60 -5.00 3.31
CA GLU A 34 15.24 -6.21 4.06
C GLU A 34 13.74 -6.50 3.94
N HIS A 35 12.89 -5.50 4.20
CA HIS A 35 11.44 -5.64 4.11
C HIS A 35 10.98 -5.89 2.68
N ALA A 36 11.63 -5.31 1.67
CA ALA A 36 11.36 -5.58 0.26
C ALA A 36 11.62 -7.05 -0.11
N ARG A 37 12.73 -7.63 0.35
CA ARG A 37 13.04 -9.06 0.17
C ARG A 37 12.00 -9.95 0.86
N ASN A 38 11.61 -9.61 2.11
CA ASN A 38 10.61 -10.33 2.86
C ASN A 38 9.23 -10.26 2.19
N ALA A 39 8.82 -9.08 1.73
CA ALA A 39 7.55 -8.89 1.01
C ALA A 39 7.50 -9.71 -0.28
N VAL A 40 8.58 -9.75 -1.05
CA VAL A 40 8.67 -10.58 -2.26
C VAL A 40 8.59 -12.05 -1.91
N ALA A 41 9.32 -12.53 -0.89
CA ALA A 41 9.28 -13.92 -0.45
C ALA A 41 7.87 -14.35 0.03
N LEU A 42 7.15 -13.46 0.74
CA LEU A 42 5.75 -13.70 1.12
C LEU A 42 4.83 -13.76 -0.11
N ALA A 43 5.05 -12.88 -1.09
CA ALA A 43 4.27 -12.86 -2.33
C ALA A 43 4.54 -14.08 -3.23
N GLU A 44 5.74 -14.65 -3.20
CA GLU A 44 6.04 -15.94 -3.84
C GLU A 44 5.35 -17.11 -3.14
N ARG A 45 5.34 -17.07 -1.81
CA ARG A 45 4.77 -18.15 -0.98
C ARG A 45 3.23 -18.18 -1.03
N PHE A 46 2.59 -17.00 -1.16
CA PHE A 46 1.14 -16.87 -1.02
C PHE A 46 0.52 -16.24 -2.27
N PRO A 47 -0.37 -16.93 -3.00
CA PRO A 47 -0.92 -16.45 -4.28
C PRO A 47 -1.82 -15.21 -4.17
N ASP A 48 -2.35 -14.92 -2.99
CA ASP A 48 -3.19 -13.76 -2.65
C ASP A 48 -2.40 -12.59 -2.04
N VAL A 49 -1.05 -12.68 -2.01
CA VAL A 49 -0.15 -11.61 -1.56
C VAL A 49 0.63 -11.06 -2.74
N TRP A 50 0.69 -9.75 -2.87
CA TRP A 50 1.57 -9.01 -3.77
C TRP A 50 2.54 -8.17 -2.94
N ALA A 51 3.59 -7.67 -3.56
CA ALA A 51 4.61 -6.88 -2.88
C ALA A 51 4.77 -5.50 -3.51
N THR A 52 5.22 -4.53 -2.71
CA THR A 52 5.93 -3.35 -3.18
C THR A 52 7.40 -3.43 -2.78
N VAL A 53 8.24 -2.66 -3.43
CA VAL A 53 9.66 -2.51 -3.07
C VAL A 53 10.04 -1.05 -3.09
N GLY A 54 10.69 -0.59 -2.04
CA GLY A 54 11.07 0.81 -1.90
C GLY A 54 11.98 1.09 -0.73
N LEU A 55 12.25 2.37 -0.53
CA LEU A 55 13.02 2.91 0.57
C LEU A 55 12.20 4.01 1.25
N HIS A 56 11.78 3.72 2.47
CA HIS A 56 11.00 4.64 3.30
C HIS A 56 11.80 5.92 3.61
N PRO A 57 11.17 7.10 3.71
CA PRO A 57 11.87 8.35 3.96
C PRO A 57 12.70 8.36 5.25
N THR A 58 12.36 7.59 6.27
CA THR A 58 13.16 7.47 7.50
C THR A 58 14.44 6.65 7.33
N ASP A 59 14.52 5.81 6.30
CA ASP A 59 15.63 4.87 6.08
C ASP A 59 16.64 5.36 5.01
N THR A 60 16.49 6.61 4.57
CA THR A 60 17.37 7.23 3.55
C THR A 60 18.83 7.38 3.96
N ALA A 61 19.19 7.08 5.21
CA ALA A 61 20.59 6.92 5.62
C ALA A 61 21.28 5.73 4.94
N GLU A 62 20.51 4.72 4.52
CA GLU A 62 21.00 3.52 3.84
C GLU A 62 21.07 3.67 2.32
N ASP A 63 20.57 4.82 1.79
CA ASP A 63 20.52 5.06 0.35
C ASP A 63 21.93 5.06 -0.28
N GLY A 64 22.07 4.25 -1.33
CA GLY A 64 23.33 4.10 -2.04
C GLY A 64 23.19 3.27 -3.31
N PRO A 65 24.23 3.26 -4.18
CA PRO A 65 24.18 2.58 -5.46
C PRO A 65 23.83 1.09 -5.37
N GLU A 66 24.39 0.39 -4.38
CA GLU A 66 24.17 -1.04 -4.18
C GLU A 66 22.72 -1.32 -3.78
N LEU A 67 22.18 -0.57 -2.80
CA LEU A 67 20.80 -0.69 -2.37
C LEU A 67 19.82 -0.40 -3.53
N ARG A 68 20.08 0.68 -4.27
CA ARG A 68 19.25 1.05 -5.44
C ARG A 68 19.27 -0.05 -6.50
N ALA A 69 20.43 -0.62 -6.81
CA ALA A 69 20.54 -1.71 -7.78
C ALA A 69 19.74 -2.96 -7.35
N GLU A 70 19.77 -3.32 -6.08
CA GLU A 70 19.01 -4.45 -5.56
C GLU A 70 17.49 -4.20 -5.58
N LEU A 71 17.04 -3.02 -5.16
CA LEU A 71 15.62 -2.65 -5.23
C LEU A 71 15.14 -2.58 -6.69
N GLU A 72 15.96 -2.10 -7.64
CA GLU A 72 15.64 -2.14 -9.07
C GLU A 72 15.50 -3.56 -9.60
N ALA A 73 16.36 -4.48 -9.16
CA ALA A 73 16.25 -5.90 -9.52
C ALA A 73 14.96 -6.54 -8.96
N LEU A 74 14.67 -6.30 -7.68
CA LEU A 74 13.42 -6.77 -7.05
C LEU A 74 12.17 -6.17 -7.72
N ALA A 75 12.23 -4.92 -8.17
CA ALA A 75 11.13 -4.26 -8.87
C ALA A 75 10.72 -4.96 -10.18
N GLN A 76 11.59 -5.80 -10.77
CA GLN A 76 11.26 -6.59 -11.97
C GLN A 76 10.49 -7.88 -11.64
N HIS A 77 10.43 -8.27 -10.37
CA HIS A 77 9.74 -9.50 -9.98
C HIS A 77 8.24 -9.42 -10.33
N PRO A 78 7.62 -10.50 -10.89
CA PRO A 78 6.22 -10.45 -11.35
C PRO A 78 5.21 -10.26 -10.22
N ARG A 79 5.57 -10.59 -8.97
CA ARG A 79 4.72 -10.37 -7.80
C ARG A 79 4.88 -8.98 -7.18
N VAL A 80 5.82 -8.17 -7.68
CA VAL A 80 5.97 -6.76 -7.28
C VAL A 80 5.05 -5.90 -8.14
N VAL A 81 4.07 -5.27 -7.51
CA VAL A 81 2.99 -4.54 -8.17
C VAL A 81 3.05 -3.03 -7.99
N GLY A 82 3.94 -2.54 -7.14
CA GLY A 82 4.16 -1.12 -6.87
C GLY A 82 5.58 -0.83 -6.42
N ILE A 83 5.97 0.43 -6.53
CA ILE A 83 7.20 0.97 -5.96
C ILE A 83 6.83 1.71 -4.67
N GLY A 84 7.69 1.61 -3.67
CA GLY A 84 7.45 2.23 -2.36
C GLY A 84 7.38 1.16 -1.24
N GLU A 85 7.35 1.65 -0.07
CA GLU A 85 6.89 2.96 0.42
C GLU A 85 7.99 4.03 0.25
N SER A 86 7.63 5.20 -0.25
CA SER A 86 8.53 6.32 -0.53
C SER A 86 7.84 7.65 -0.22
N GLY A 87 8.55 8.73 -0.10
CA GLY A 87 7.94 10.04 0.13
C GLY A 87 8.70 10.90 1.11
N LEU A 88 7.96 11.64 1.98
CA LEU A 88 8.54 12.60 2.90
C LEU A 88 7.98 12.43 4.32
N ASP A 89 8.86 12.39 5.31
CA ASP A 89 8.52 12.34 6.74
C ASP A 89 9.27 13.44 7.52
N ASP A 90 8.54 14.45 7.97
CA ASP A 90 9.05 15.55 8.80
C ASP A 90 8.63 15.42 10.28
N TYR A 91 8.15 14.24 10.67
CA TYR A 91 7.72 14.00 12.03
C TYR A 91 8.91 13.92 13.02
N TRP A 92 10.04 13.36 12.59
CA TRP A 92 11.21 13.14 13.44
C TRP A 92 12.14 14.35 13.43
N ASP A 93 12.92 14.56 14.53
CA ASP A 93 13.78 15.73 14.66
C ASP A 93 15.05 15.67 13.80
N ASP A 94 15.46 14.48 13.38
CA ASP A 94 16.64 14.20 12.54
C ASP A 94 16.30 14.07 11.06
N THR A 95 15.22 14.67 10.62
CA THR A 95 14.77 14.63 9.23
C THR A 95 15.87 15.06 8.25
N ARG A 96 16.18 14.17 7.31
CA ARG A 96 17.15 14.40 6.24
C ARG A 96 16.44 14.77 4.94
N ARG A 97 15.78 15.90 4.89
CA ARG A 97 14.93 16.32 3.78
C ARG A 97 15.55 16.16 2.40
N ALA A 98 16.80 16.59 2.21
CA ALA A 98 17.48 16.48 0.90
C ALA A 98 17.68 15.02 0.47
N ALA A 99 18.01 14.14 1.41
CA ALA A 99 18.13 12.70 1.15
C ALA A 99 16.77 12.08 0.83
N GLN A 100 15.71 12.43 1.57
CA GLN A 100 14.36 11.98 1.32
C GLN A 100 13.88 12.39 -0.09
N VAL A 101 14.08 13.65 -0.48
CA VAL A 101 13.74 14.15 -1.82
C VAL A 101 14.51 13.38 -2.90
N SER A 102 15.82 13.18 -2.74
CA SER A 102 16.63 12.42 -3.70
C SER A 102 16.15 10.97 -3.85
N ALA A 103 15.86 10.28 -2.74
CA ALA A 103 15.35 8.93 -2.76
C ALA A 103 13.92 8.86 -3.36
N PHE A 104 13.08 9.84 -3.09
CA PHE A 104 11.74 9.95 -3.62
C PHE A 104 11.74 10.13 -5.15
N GLU A 105 12.56 11.06 -5.67
CA GLU A 105 12.70 11.28 -7.12
C GLU A 105 13.28 10.06 -7.84
N TRP A 106 14.25 9.36 -7.25
CA TRP A 106 14.78 8.12 -7.80
C TRP A 106 13.68 7.03 -7.87
N GLN A 107 12.85 6.90 -6.83
CA GLN A 107 11.76 5.92 -6.82
C GLN A 107 10.62 6.30 -7.79
N LEU A 108 10.37 7.60 -8.02
CA LEU A 108 9.48 8.07 -9.08
C LEU A 108 10.00 7.67 -10.46
N GLU A 109 11.30 7.80 -10.71
CA GLU A 109 11.93 7.34 -11.95
C GLU A 109 11.83 5.82 -12.11
N LEU A 110 12.03 5.05 -11.04
CA LEU A 110 11.87 3.62 -11.06
C LEU A 110 10.41 3.21 -11.34
N ALA A 111 9.44 3.87 -10.70
CA ALA A 111 8.02 3.67 -10.95
C ALA A 111 7.65 3.95 -12.42
N ARG A 112 8.16 5.04 -12.99
CA ARG A 112 7.98 5.39 -14.40
C ARG A 112 8.55 4.32 -15.33
N ARG A 113 9.80 3.90 -15.12
CA ARG A 113 10.49 2.88 -15.94
C ARG A 113 9.79 1.52 -15.89
N THR A 114 9.24 1.14 -14.73
CA THR A 114 8.56 -0.15 -14.54
C THR A 114 7.07 -0.08 -14.88
N GLY A 115 6.51 1.11 -15.07
CA GLY A 115 5.08 1.33 -15.29
C GLY A 115 4.20 0.95 -14.09
N LYS A 116 4.79 0.91 -12.89
CA LYS A 116 4.12 0.58 -11.62
C LYS A 116 3.71 1.85 -10.88
N PRO A 117 2.64 1.83 -10.06
CA PRO A 117 2.30 2.96 -9.21
C PRO A 117 3.35 3.17 -8.12
N LEU A 118 3.49 4.42 -7.68
CA LEU A 118 4.27 4.75 -6.49
C LEU A 118 3.37 4.88 -5.27
N VAL A 119 3.68 4.17 -4.20
CA VAL A 119 3.02 4.26 -2.88
C VAL A 119 3.75 5.31 -2.05
N ILE A 120 3.01 6.37 -1.69
CA ILE A 120 3.59 7.57 -1.08
C ILE A 120 3.22 7.69 0.38
N HIS A 121 4.23 7.74 1.23
CA HIS A 121 4.20 8.14 2.62
C HIS A 121 4.31 9.64 2.77
N VAL A 122 3.46 10.24 3.60
CA VAL A 122 3.55 11.67 3.93
C VAL A 122 3.22 11.90 5.39
N ARG A 123 4.18 12.41 6.16
CA ARG A 123 3.95 12.65 7.58
C ARG A 123 4.59 13.95 8.05
N ASP A 124 3.80 14.74 8.76
CA ASP A 124 4.23 15.97 9.42
C ASP A 124 3.97 15.89 10.93
N LYS A 125 4.64 16.74 11.72
CA LYS A 125 4.25 17.03 13.10
C LYS A 125 2.90 17.77 13.12
N ALA A 126 2.17 17.60 14.19
CA ALA A 126 0.87 18.27 14.35
C ALA A 126 0.98 19.79 14.13
N GLY A 127 0.13 20.32 13.26
CA GLY A 127 0.10 21.74 12.90
C GLY A 127 1.16 22.17 11.87
N GLN A 128 1.91 21.25 11.32
CA GLN A 128 2.85 21.48 10.21
C GLN A 128 2.34 20.79 8.94
N ASP A 129 2.88 21.22 7.78
CA ASP A 129 2.50 20.73 6.46
C ASP A 129 3.68 20.75 5.46
N SER A 130 4.92 20.77 5.96
CA SER A 130 6.13 20.87 5.12
C SER A 130 6.34 19.62 4.26
N ALA A 131 6.08 18.42 4.79
CA ALA A 131 6.12 17.18 4.02
C ALA A 131 4.99 17.15 2.98
N GLN A 132 3.76 17.55 3.36
CA GLN A 132 2.62 17.62 2.45
C GLN A 132 2.91 18.52 1.24
N ARG A 133 3.42 19.74 1.49
CA ARG A 133 3.80 20.68 0.41
C ARG A 133 4.97 20.15 -0.41
N GLY A 134 5.99 19.59 0.24
CA GLY A 134 7.14 19.04 -0.45
C GLY A 134 6.79 17.89 -1.39
N VAL A 135 5.84 17.03 -1.02
CA VAL A 135 5.31 15.99 -1.91
C VAL A 135 4.64 16.61 -3.14
N ILE A 136 3.83 17.67 -2.97
CA ILE A 136 3.23 18.38 -4.10
C ILE A 136 4.31 18.92 -5.02
N ASP A 137 5.32 19.61 -4.46
CA ASP A 137 6.41 20.23 -5.23
C ASP A 137 7.18 19.19 -6.06
N VAL A 138 7.55 18.07 -5.46
CA VAL A 138 8.23 16.98 -6.18
C VAL A 138 7.35 16.40 -7.27
N LEU A 139 6.09 16.09 -6.97
CA LEU A 139 5.19 15.44 -7.91
C LEU A 139 4.81 16.28 -9.13
N GLN A 140 4.98 17.61 -9.09
CA GLN A 140 4.80 18.49 -10.26
C GLN A 140 5.72 18.11 -11.42
N GLY A 141 6.92 17.59 -11.13
CA GLY A 141 7.86 17.09 -12.14
C GLY A 141 7.50 15.71 -12.73
N TRP A 142 6.48 15.03 -12.18
CA TRP A 142 6.15 13.64 -12.50
C TRP A 142 4.66 13.42 -12.78
N PRO A 143 4.05 14.13 -13.77
CA PRO A 143 2.60 14.10 -13.98
C PRO A 143 2.08 12.74 -14.46
N ASP A 144 2.91 11.94 -15.09
CA ASP A 144 2.57 10.66 -15.73
C ASP A 144 2.74 9.43 -14.84
N VAL A 145 3.37 9.58 -13.66
CA VAL A 145 3.51 8.46 -12.71
C VAL A 145 2.22 8.27 -11.89
N PRO A 146 1.55 7.11 -11.97
CA PRO A 146 0.41 6.84 -11.09
C PRO A 146 0.86 6.80 -9.63
N VAL A 147 0.10 7.44 -8.73
CA VAL A 147 0.45 7.49 -7.31
C VAL A 147 -0.69 7.08 -6.42
N ILE A 148 -0.34 6.49 -5.30
CA ILE A 148 -1.21 6.14 -4.19
C ILE A 148 -0.74 6.93 -2.98
N LEU A 149 -1.57 7.84 -2.48
CA LEU A 149 -1.36 8.54 -1.21
C LEU A 149 -1.86 7.62 -0.10
N HIS A 150 -0.97 6.81 0.46
CA HIS A 150 -1.33 5.85 1.50
C HIS A 150 -1.57 6.57 2.83
N CYS A 151 -2.36 5.96 3.71
CA CYS A 151 -2.70 6.47 5.04
C CYS A 151 -3.05 7.98 5.05
N PHE A 152 -3.88 8.38 4.08
CA PHE A 152 -4.10 9.78 3.74
C PHE A 152 -4.57 10.60 4.94
N SER A 153 -3.80 11.65 5.28
CA SER A 153 -4.00 12.46 6.48
C SER A 153 -5.18 13.43 6.42
N GLY A 154 -5.77 13.63 5.23
CA GLY A 154 -6.83 14.61 5.01
C GLY A 154 -6.33 16.04 4.78
N HIS A 155 -5.06 16.26 4.47
CA HIS A 155 -4.51 17.58 4.17
C HIS A 155 -5.18 18.21 2.94
N PRO A 156 -5.80 19.40 3.04
CA PRO A 156 -6.65 19.92 1.97
C PRO A 156 -5.89 20.26 0.68
N GLY A 157 -4.69 20.80 0.78
CA GLY A 157 -3.86 21.12 -0.40
C GLY A 157 -3.41 19.87 -1.15
N LEU A 158 -2.99 18.82 -0.42
CA LEU A 158 -2.59 17.55 -1.02
C LEU A 158 -3.81 16.78 -1.57
N LEU A 159 -4.99 16.92 -0.93
CA LEU A 159 -6.25 16.39 -1.46
C LEU A 159 -6.58 17.02 -2.82
N ALA A 160 -6.58 18.35 -2.89
CA ALA A 160 -6.91 19.08 -4.12
C ALA A 160 -5.95 18.71 -5.27
N TYR A 161 -4.64 18.73 -5.00
CA TYR A 161 -3.61 18.36 -5.97
C TYR A 161 -3.73 16.88 -6.40
N GLY A 162 -3.93 15.98 -5.44
CA GLY A 162 -4.10 14.55 -5.72
C GLY A 162 -5.34 14.26 -6.57
N LEU A 163 -6.46 14.94 -6.33
CA LEU A 163 -7.67 14.82 -7.15
C LEU A 163 -7.44 15.32 -8.58
N GLU A 164 -6.78 16.47 -8.74
CA GLU A 164 -6.46 17.03 -10.06
C GLU A 164 -5.61 16.07 -10.89
N ARG A 165 -4.59 15.44 -10.30
CA ARG A 165 -3.73 14.49 -11.00
C ARG A 165 -4.30 13.06 -11.11
N GLY A 166 -5.46 12.78 -10.52
CA GLY A 166 -6.08 11.45 -10.53
C GLY A 166 -5.41 10.43 -9.61
N ALA A 167 -4.78 10.88 -8.51
CA ALA A 167 -4.20 10.01 -7.49
C ALA A 167 -5.23 9.10 -6.84
N TYR A 168 -4.78 7.95 -6.32
CA TYR A 168 -5.55 7.11 -5.42
C TYR A 168 -5.26 7.49 -3.96
N PHE A 169 -6.26 7.30 -3.10
CA PHE A 169 -6.18 7.67 -1.69
C PHE A 169 -6.48 6.46 -0.82
N GLY A 170 -5.50 6.02 -0.04
CA GLY A 170 -5.62 4.95 0.94
C GLY A 170 -6.12 5.48 2.27
N PHE A 171 -7.12 4.82 2.83
CA PHE A 171 -7.68 5.13 4.14
C PHE A 171 -7.50 3.96 5.08
N ALA A 172 -6.75 4.20 6.17
CA ALA A 172 -6.43 3.20 7.18
C ALA A 172 -7.37 3.29 8.40
N GLY A 173 -7.11 2.44 9.40
CA GLY A 173 -7.93 2.35 10.60
C GLY A 173 -8.08 3.64 11.41
N ASN A 174 -7.12 4.57 11.31
CA ASN A 174 -7.19 5.88 11.93
C ASN A 174 -8.39 6.73 11.44
N THR A 175 -8.95 6.45 10.27
CA THR A 175 -10.18 7.07 9.78
C THR A 175 -11.35 6.88 10.75
N THR A 176 -11.38 5.78 11.50
CA THR A 176 -12.43 5.45 12.46
C THR A 176 -12.32 6.20 13.78
N TYR A 177 -11.24 6.99 14.01
CA TYR A 177 -11.01 7.66 15.27
C TYR A 177 -11.88 8.90 15.45
N LYS A 178 -12.30 9.17 16.69
CA LYS A 178 -13.19 10.32 17.01
C LYS A 178 -12.58 11.67 16.64
N ASN A 179 -11.27 11.80 16.69
CA ASN A 179 -10.53 13.04 16.39
C ASN A 179 -10.02 13.12 14.94
N ALA A 180 -10.45 12.22 14.05
CA ALA A 180 -10.00 12.14 12.65
C ALA A 180 -10.85 12.96 11.67
N GLN A 181 -11.38 14.14 12.08
CA GLN A 181 -12.32 14.91 11.27
C GLN A 181 -11.77 15.27 9.88
N ALA A 182 -10.48 15.61 9.76
CA ALA A 182 -9.85 15.92 8.47
C ALA A 182 -9.83 14.71 7.54
N ILE A 183 -9.43 13.54 8.06
CA ILE A 183 -9.41 12.27 7.30
C ILE A 183 -10.83 11.90 6.87
N GLN A 184 -11.81 11.99 7.77
CA GLN A 184 -13.21 11.70 7.49
C GLN A 184 -13.82 12.67 6.46
N ALA A 185 -13.46 13.96 6.51
CA ALA A 185 -13.86 14.93 5.50
C ALA A 185 -13.29 14.60 4.12
N ALA A 186 -12.02 14.22 4.05
CA ALA A 186 -11.39 13.75 2.82
C ALA A 186 -12.03 12.46 2.29
N ALA A 187 -12.28 11.49 3.17
CA ALA A 187 -12.95 10.24 2.81
C ALA A 187 -14.37 10.45 2.25
N ARG A 188 -15.06 11.56 2.56
CA ARG A 188 -16.33 11.93 1.92
C ARG A 188 -16.13 12.54 0.53
N GLN A 189 -15.03 13.25 0.29
CA GLN A 189 -14.79 14.04 -0.92
C GLN A 189 -14.12 13.25 -2.04
N VAL A 190 -13.27 12.27 -1.69
CA VAL A 190 -12.56 11.44 -2.69
C VAL A 190 -13.58 10.70 -3.56
N PRO A 191 -13.50 10.78 -4.90
CA PRO A 191 -14.35 10.02 -5.80
C PRO A 191 -14.27 8.51 -5.53
N GLN A 192 -15.38 7.79 -5.70
CA GLN A 192 -15.41 6.36 -5.40
C GLN A 192 -14.35 5.58 -6.18
N ASP A 193 -14.09 5.97 -7.43
CA ASP A 193 -13.11 5.31 -8.32
C ASP A 193 -11.64 5.65 -8.02
N ARG A 194 -11.38 6.42 -6.94
CA ARG A 194 -10.04 6.78 -6.44
C ARG A 194 -9.81 6.39 -4.98
N LEU A 195 -10.81 5.77 -4.35
CA LEU A 195 -10.76 5.38 -2.95
C LEU A 195 -10.18 3.98 -2.80
N LEU A 196 -9.24 3.82 -1.87
CA LEU A 196 -8.68 2.56 -1.43
C LEU A 196 -8.88 2.40 0.08
N VAL A 197 -8.91 1.15 0.55
CA VAL A 197 -8.94 0.81 1.96
C VAL A 197 -7.74 -0.05 2.31
N GLU A 198 -7.18 0.19 3.47
CA GLU A 198 -5.95 -0.46 3.92
C GLU A 198 -5.94 -0.60 5.45
N THR A 199 -5.03 -1.40 5.97
CA THR A 199 -4.84 -1.51 7.42
C THR A 199 -3.65 -0.75 7.94
N ASP A 200 -2.56 -0.71 7.20
CA ASP A 200 -1.24 -0.34 7.70
C ASP A 200 -0.82 -1.26 8.88
N ALA A 201 -1.28 -2.53 8.87
CA ALA A 201 -0.99 -3.46 9.94
C ALA A 201 0.52 -3.74 10.06
N PRO A 202 1.05 -3.79 11.29
CA PRO A 202 0.40 -3.92 12.61
C PRO A 202 -0.02 -2.59 13.26
N PHE A 203 0.08 -1.46 12.56
CA PHE A 203 -0.20 -0.12 13.07
C PHE A 203 -1.68 0.26 12.89
N LEU A 204 -2.09 1.42 13.43
CA LEU A 204 -3.36 2.12 13.16
C LEU A 204 -4.63 1.29 13.35
N THR A 205 -4.67 0.41 14.35
CA THR A 205 -5.82 -0.46 14.64
C THR A 205 -7.15 0.32 14.67
N PRO A 206 -8.16 -0.07 13.86
CA PRO A 206 -9.44 0.62 13.79
C PRO A 206 -10.30 0.42 15.04
N VAL A 207 -11.29 1.30 15.24
CA VAL A 207 -12.41 1.04 16.17
C VAL A 207 -13.30 -0.06 15.54
N PRO A 208 -13.76 -1.09 16.30
CA PRO A 208 -13.72 -1.21 17.77
C PRO A 208 -12.49 -1.97 18.31
N LYS A 209 -11.47 -2.24 17.50
CA LYS A 209 -10.34 -3.10 17.87
C LYS A 209 -9.15 -2.36 18.54
N ARG A 210 -9.29 -1.05 18.79
CA ARG A 210 -8.27 -0.24 19.46
C ARG A 210 -7.69 -0.94 20.70
N GLY A 211 -6.35 -0.85 20.87
CA GLY A 211 -5.62 -1.50 21.97
C GLY A 211 -5.18 -2.94 21.69
N GLN A 212 -5.54 -3.49 20.54
CA GLN A 212 -5.01 -4.76 20.03
C GLN A 212 -4.02 -4.48 18.89
N PRO A 213 -3.06 -5.37 18.59
CA PRO A 213 -2.29 -5.30 17.36
C PRO A 213 -3.22 -5.31 16.14
N ASN A 214 -2.93 -4.47 15.15
CA ASN A 214 -3.70 -4.46 13.91
C ASN A 214 -3.35 -5.70 13.06
N ARG A 215 -4.26 -6.08 12.17
CA ARG A 215 -4.11 -7.22 11.25
C ARG A 215 -4.91 -6.97 9.96
N PRO A 216 -4.53 -7.59 8.83
CA PRO A 216 -5.16 -7.34 7.52
C PRO A 216 -6.68 -7.49 7.51
N GLY A 217 -7.25 -8.48 8.23
CA GLY A 217 -8.71 -8.66 8.31
C GLY A 217 -9.46 -7.51 8.95
N TYR A 218 -8.78 -6.63 9.69
CA TYR A 218 -9.42 -5.45 10.29
C TYR A 218 -9.68 -4.32 9.28
N VAL A 219 -9.21 -4.44 8.03
CA VAL A 219 -9.58 -3.53 6.94
C VAL A 219 -11.12 -3.46 6.76
N ARG A 220 -11.85 -4.53 7.10
CA ARG A 220 -13.31 -4.55 7.12
C ARG A 220 -13.89 -3.42 7.97
N HIS A 221 -13.36 -3.18 9.15
CA HIS A 221 -13.88 -2.11 10.02
C HIS A 221 -13.65 -0.71 9.43
N THR A 222 -12.54 -0.51 8.72
CA THR A 222 -12.26 0.74 7.98
C THR A 222 -13.28 0.92 6.85
N LEU A 223 -13.50 -0.12 6.05
CA LEU A 223 -14.45 -0.11 4.94
C LEU A 223 -15.88 0.15 5.43
N ASP A 224 -16.36 -0.59 6.43
CA ASP A 224 -17.70 -0.44 7.00
C ASP A 224 -17.93 0.98 7.54
N PHE A 225 -16.91 1.54 8.21
CA PHE A 225 -16.95 2.92 8.69
C PHE A 225 -17.08 3.93 7.54
N ILE A 226 -16.26 3.78 6.48
CA ILE A 226 -16.31 4.70 5.33
C ILE A 226 -17.64 4.55 4.57
N ALA A 227 -18.16 3.34 4.42
CA ALA A 227 -19.46 3.10 3.81
C ALA A 227 -20.57 3.84 4.57
N ALA A 228 -20.64 3.66 5.90
CA ALA A 228 -21.58 4.38 6.75
C ALA A 228 -21.38 5.90 6.68
N LEU A 229 -20.12 6.38 6.67
CA LEU A 229 -19.76 7.79 6.57
C LEU A 229 -20.27 8.44 5.28
N ARG A 230 -20.37 7.65 4.20
CA ARG A 230 -20.80 8.09 2.86
C ARG A 230 -22.26 7.75 2.56
N GLY A 231 -22.96 7.04 3.44
CA GLY A 231 -24.32 6.57 3.21
C GLY A 231 -24.43 5.51 2.11
N LEU A 232 -23.42 4.64 1.99
CA LEU A 232 -23.33 3.57 1.01
C LEU A 232 -23.48 2.22 1.69
N GLU A 233 -23.90 1.21 0.93
CA GLU A 233 -23.83 -0.18 1.37
C GLU A 233 -22.37 -0.68 1.37
N ALA A 234 -21.96 -1.36 2.44
CA ALA A 234 -20.59 -1.83 2.60
C ALA A 234 -20.16 -2.78 1.47
N ALA A 235 -21.07 -3.63 1.00
CA ALA A 235 -20.82 -4.56 -0.11
C ALA A 235 -20.59 -3.83 -1.44
N GLU A 236 -21.28 -2.72 -1.69
CA GLU A 236 -21.06 -1.88 -2.87
C GLU A 236 -19.69 -1.21 -2.81
N LEU A 237 -19.35 -0.60 -1.67
CA LEU A 237 -18.06 0.05 -1.49
C LEU A 237 -16.90 -0.96 -1.60
N GLU A 238 -17.06 -2.19 -1.09
CA GLU A 238 -16.07 -3.26 -1.24
C GLU A 238 -15.79 -3.59 -2.71
N GLN A 239 -16.84 -3.72 -3.52
CA GLN A 239 -16.68 -3.99 -4.95
C GLN A 239 -15.90 -2.87 -5.66
N VAL A 240 -16.21 -1.62 -5.33
CA VAL A 240 -15.55 -0.46 -5.91
C VAL A 240 -14.08 -0.38 -5.48
N THR A 241 -13.78 -0.52 -4.19
CA THR A 241 -12.40 -0.45 -3.68
C THR A 241 -11.55 -1.62 -4.17
N ASP A 242 -12.11 -2.83 -4.29
CA ASP A 242 -11.43 -3.97 -4.89
C ASP A 242 -11.12 -3.73 -6.37
N ALA A 243 -12.07 -3.17 -7.14
CA ALA A 243 -11.84 -2.81 -8.54
C ALA A 243 -10.76 -1.73 -8.69
N ASN A 244 -10.74 -0.75 -7.78
CA ASN A 244 -9.71 0.29 -7.75
C ASN A 244 -8.32 -0.29 -7.45
N ALA A 245 -8.21 -1.16 -6.45
CA ALA A 245 -6.97 -1.85 -6.10
C ALA A 245 -6.43 -2.66 -7.29
N ARG A 246 -7.31 -3.45 -7.94
CA ARG A 246 -6.94 -4.21 -9.15
C ARG A 246 -6.48 -3.30 -10.28
N ARG A 247 -7.14 -2.18 -10.49
CA ARG A 247 -6.79 -1.23 -11.55
C ARG A 247 -5.45 -0.57 -11.29
N VAL A 248 -5.22 -0.01 -10.10
CA VAL A 248 -3.99 0.74 -9.81
C VAL A 248 -2.76 -0.15 -9.76
N TYR A 249 -2.88 -1.32 -9.13
CA TYR A 249 -1.80 -2.30 -9.02
C TYR A 249 -1.73 -3.30 -10.18
N ARG A 250 -2.68 -3.23 -11.14
CA ARG A 250 -2.81 -4.18 -12.28
C ARG A 250 -2.88 -5.65 -11.83
N LEU A 251 -3.64 -5.90 -10.76
CA LEU A 251 -3.80 -7.25 -10.23
C LEU A 251 -4.70 -8.10 -11.14
N PRO A 252 -4.47 -9.42 -11.23
CA PRO A 252 -5.30 -10.31 -12.01
C PRO A 252 -6.73 -10.38 -11.46
N ASP A 253 -7.70 -10.66 -12.33
CA ASP A 253 -9.09 -10.88 -11.94
C ASP A 253 -9.25 -12.10 -11.03
N ARG A 254 -10.30 -12.10 -10.20
CA ARG A 254 -10.56 -13.21 -9.24
C ARG A 254 -10.65 -14.58 -9.91
N GLU A 255 -11.19 -14.68 -11.11
CA GLU A 255 -11.36 -15.92 -11.86
C GLU A 255 -10.02 -16.52 -12.32
N GLN A 256 -9.04 -15.69 -12.64
CA GLN A 256 -7.71 -16.13 -13.08
C GLN A 256 -6.83 -16.63 -11.92
N GLN A 257 -7.10 -16.21 -10.68
CA GLN A 257 -6.36 -16.68 -9.49
C GLN A 257 -6.69 -18.14 -9.15
N HIS A 258 -7.90 -18.62 -9.43
CA HIS A 258 -8.31 -20.00 -9.11
C HIS A 258 -7.80 -21.01 -10.14
N THR A 259 -7.60 -20.60 -11.40
CA THR A 259 -7.10 -21.49 -12.46
C THR A 259 -5.60 -21.72 -12.39
N SER A 260 -4.78 -20.73 -11.98
CA SER A 260 -3.33 -20.91 -11.82
C SER A 260 -2.99 -21.80 -10.63
N SER A 261 -3.74 -21.71 -9.53
CA SER A 261 -3.53 -22.58 -8.35
C SER A 261 -3.95 -24.04 -8.56
N ALA A 262 -4.82 -24.33 -9.52
CA ALA A 262 -5.23 -25.67 -9.88
C ALA A 262 -4.19 -26.36 -10.80
N SER A 263 -3.61 -25.62 -11.76
CA SER A 263 -2.61 -26.16 -12.69
C SER A 263 -1.27 -26.48 -12.01
N GLU A 264 -0.87 -25.72 -10.98
CA GLU A 264 0.34 -26.00 -10.20
C GLU A 264 0.21 -27.24 -9.29
N ARG A 265 -1.00 -27.55 -8.81
CA ARG A 265 -1.25 -28.76 -8.01
C ARG A 265 -1.27 -30.04 -8.86
N GLU A 266 -1.72 -29.98 -10.11
CA GLU A 266 -1.70 -31.12 -11.03
C GLU A 266 -0.28 -31.43 -11.55
N GLY A 267 0.58 -30.42 -11.74
CA GLY A 267 1.97 -30.58 -12.15
C GLY A 267 2.86 -31.27 -11.10
N HIS A 268 2.54 -31.15 -9.81
CA HIS A 268 3.32 -31.75 -8.71
C HIS A 268 2.90 -33.21 -8.40
N ALA A 269 1.70 -33.63 -8.80
CA ALA A 269 1.21 -35.01 -8.60
C ALA A 269 1.70 -36.00 -9.66
N ALA A 270 2.24 -35.52 -10.78
CA ALA A 270 2.65 -36.37 -11.91
C ALA A 270 4.10 -36.90 -11.85
N THR A 271 4.90 -36.52 -10.84
CA THR A 271 6.34 -36.90 -10.77
C THR A 271 6.72 -37.91 -9.69
N THR A 272 5.72 -38.54 -9.02
CA THR A 272 6.00 -39.63 -8.07
C THR A 272 5.41 -40.94 -8.57
N ASN A 273 6.10 -41.62 -9.52
CA ASN A 273 5.91 -43.02 -9.77
C ASN A 273 7.21 -43.76 -9.41
N PRO A 274 7.30 -44.51 -8.31
CA PRO A 274 8.43 -45.41 -8.07
C PRO A 274 8.19 -46.71 -8.85
N GLY A 275 8.82 -46.82 -9.98
CA GLY A 275 8.90 -48.09 -10.73
C GLY A 275 9.78 -49.11 -10.01
N ALA A 276 9.19 -50.27 -9.79
CA ALA A 276 9.69 -51.59 -9.53
C ALA A 276 11.21 -51.86 -9.53
#